data_4876c29a2590d954c5fdc9eda63407ae
#
_entry.id   4876c29a2590d954c5fdc9eda63407ae
#
_cell.length_a   1.000
_cell.length_b   1.000
_cell.length_c   1.000
_cell.angle_alpha   90.00
_cell.angle_beta   90.00
_cell.angle_gamma   90.00
#
_symmetry.space_group_name_H-M   'P 1'
#
loop_
_entity.id
_entity.type
_entity.pdbx_description
1 polymer ?
#
loop_
_entity_poly.entity_id
_entity_poly.type
_entity_poly.pdbx_seq_one_letter_code
_entity_poly.pdbx_strand_id
1 'polypeptide(L)'
;MIRAVLVDDEPPARVRMRQLLDAVGDVSVVGEAGSADEAREVIRQTRPDLLFLDVEMPQVRGTALAASLPEPRPFIVFATAYDNYGLDAIAVDATDYLLKPVSRAKLAVTLDRVRARLATQTVQRDIVAATQVQSYMWPGSLPRIEGFDCAAASLPARGVGGDFYDVFPIASEAGDASDAGVASVWGILLGDASGKGVAAGLVASAVQARVNTAARLAHLKPAELMTAVDRDVLATTDGARYATAIYGVLDIRSSQLTLVNAGHPAVLVLPGQSLAATGPALGLIEAGRFGSHSVRLTPGTLLVAYTDGVSEARNEADDEFGEARLMQLIEGCRDRSAADVCATVLEAIRAFRGSRQDQDDVTALVVKALGRDQGSGIGDQG
;
A
#
# COMPACT_ATOMS: atom_id res chain seq x y z
N MET A 1 2.76 23.97 -16.23
CA MET A 1 2.93 25.43 -16.04
C MET A 1 2.60 25.75 -14.61
N ILE A 2 3.54 26.31 -13.84
CA ILE A 2 3.40 26.63 -12.41
C ILE A 2 2.54 27.89 -12.28
N ARG A 3 1.50 27.82 -11.47
CA ARG A 3 0.62 28.97 -11.21
C ARG A 3 1.13 29.75 -10.01
N ALA A 4 1.57 31.00 -10.23
CA ALA A 4 2.16 31.81 -9.19
C ALA A 4 1.28 33.02 -8.84
N VAL A 5 1.31 33.42 -7.56
CA VAL A 5 0.76 34.69 -7.08
C VAL A 5 1.91 35.55 -6.56
N LEU A 6 1.88 36.83 -6.87
CA LEU A 6 2.85 37.83 -6.41
C LEU A 6 2.23 38.67 -5.31
N VAL A 7 2.88 38.70 -4.15
CA VAL A 7 2.43 39.50 -2.99
C VAL A 7 3.55 40.44 -2.56
N ASP A 8 3.33 41.73 -2.77
CA ASP A 8 4.32 42.78 -2.50
C ASP A 8 3.55 44.12 -2.47
N ASP A 9 3.77 44.95 -1.47
CA ASP A 9 3.08 46.23 -1.40
C ASP A 9 3.61 47.26 -2.41
N GLU A 10 4.82 47.04 -2.95
CA GLU A 10 5.42 47.88 -3.97
C GLU A 10 5.01 47.45 -5.40
N PRO A 11 4.15 48.21 -6.15
CA PRO A 11 3.80 47.88 -7.53
C PRO A 11 4.99 47.69 -8.48
N PRO A 12 6.07 48.47 -8.40
CA PRO A 12 7.24 48.27 -9.25
C PRO A 12 7.93 46.92 -9.02
N ALA A 13 7.95 46.42 -7.80
CA ALA A 13 8.53 45.11 -7.46
C ALA A 13 7.70 43.97 -8.09
N ARG A 14 6.36 44.04 -8.02
CA ARG A 14 5.46 43.07 -8.70
C ARG A 14 5.67 43.05 -10.21
N VAL A 15 5.71 44.24 -10.85
CA VAL A 15 5.97 44.36 -12.31
C VAL A 15 7.32 43.74 -12.66
N ARG A 16 8.37 44.02 -11.90
CA ARG A 16 9.70 43.44 -12.11
C ARG A 16 9.71 41.93 -11.99
N MET A 17 9.08 41.37 -10.95
CA MET A 17 8.98 39.94 -10.75
C MET A 17 8.22 39.27 -11.89
N ARG A 18 7.08 39.84 -12.34
CA ARG A 18 6.32 39.36 -13.49
C ARG A 18 7.19 39.27 -14.74
N GLN A 19 7.93 40.33 -15.07
CA GLN A 19 8.84 40.35 -16.24
C GLN A 19 9.90 39.25 -16.17
N LEU A 20 10.43 38.99 -14.98
CA LEU A 20 11.40 37.92 -14.79
C LEU A 20 10.79 36.54 -14.98
N LEU A 21 9.57 36.30 -14.48
CA LEU A 21 8.83 35.04 -14.63
C LEU A 21 8.37 34.81 -16.07
N ASP A 22 7.87 35.84 -16.73
CA ASP A 22 7.48 35.77 -18.17
C ASP A 22 8.66 35.35 -19.04
N ALA A 23 9.87 35.80 -18.70
CA ALA A 23 11.11 35.44 -19.43
C ALA A 23 11.55 33.98 -19.20
N VAL A 24 11.03 33.30 -18.17
CA VAL A 24 11.29 31.87 -17.91
C VAL A 24 10.33 30.98 -18.71
N GLY A 25 9.07 31.41 -18.92
CA GLY A 25 8.10 30.82 -19.84
C GLY A 25 7.28 29.65 -19.32
N ASP A 26 7.60 29.06 -18.15
CA ASP A 26 6.87 27.93 -17.57
C ASP A 26 6.12 28.27 -16.27
N VAL A 27 6.14 29.55 -15.86
CA VAL A 27 5.41 30.10 -14.70
C VAL A 27 4.36 31.09 -15.19
N SER A 28 3.12 30.91 -14.76
CA SER A 28 2.01 31.81 -15.05
C SER A 28 1.62 32.59 -13.81
N VAL A 29 1.71 33.92 -13.85
CA VAL A 29 1.21 34.78 -12.77
C VAL A 29 -0.31 34.88 -12.86
N VAL A 30 -0.99 34.18 -11.96
CA VAL A 30 -2.47 34.05 -11.91
C VAL A 30 -3.14 35.08 -11.00
N GLY A 31 -2.35 35.86 -10.25
CA GLY A 31 -2.87 36.92 -9.41
C GLY A 31 -1.75 37.75 -8.79
N GLU A 32 -2.09 38.93 -8.32
CA GLU A 32 -1.23 39.85 -7.58
C GLU A 32 -2.00 40.42 -6.39
N ALA A 33 -1.26 40.79 -5.33
CA ALA A 33 -1.81 41.44 -4.15
C ALA A 33 -0.81 42.43 -3.57
N GLY A 34 -1.32 43.57 -3.08
CA GLY A 34 -0.54 44.62 -2.43
C GLY A 34 -0.63 44.58 -0.89
N SER A 35 -1.38 43.64 -0.32
CA SER A 35 -1.56 43.49 1.12
C SER A 35 -1.85 42.05 1.49
N ALA A 36 -1.72 41.73 2.79
CA ALA A 36 -2.01 40.39 3.30
C ALA A 36 -3.50 40.01 3.13
N ASP A 37 -4.43 40.93 3.28
CA ASP A 37 -5.85 40.67 3.16
C ASP A 37 -6.26 40.41 1.70
N GLU A 38 -5.72 41.21 0.76
CA GLU A 38 -5.90 40.99 -0.66
C GLU A 38 -5.27 39.64 -1.08
N ALA A 39 -4.09 39.31 -0.55
CA ALA A 39 -3.42 38.06 -0.82
C ALA A 39 -4.24 36.85 -0.39
N ARG A 40 -4.88 36.85 0.78
CA ARG A 40 -5.76 35.75 1.23
C ARG A 40 -6.89 35.50 0.24
N GLU A 41 -7.52 36.59 -0.25
CA GLU A 41 -8.62 36.47 -1.20
C GLU A 41 -8.13 35.95 -2.57
N VAL A 42 -7.04 36.48 -3.10
CA VAL A 42 -6.44 36.05 -4.36
C VAL A 42 -6.01 34.58 -4.29
N ILE A 43 -5.35 34.17 -3.21
CA ILE A 43 -4.92 32.77 -3.00
C ILE A 43 -6.15 31.84 -2.95
N ARG A 44 -7.21 32.22 -2.24
CA ARG A 44 -8.45 31.43 -2.15
C ARG A 44 -9.12 31.24 -3.51
N GLN A 45 -9.16 32.29 -4.34
CA GLN A 45 -9.80 32.28 -5.66
C GLN A 45 -8.96 31.54 -6.71
N THR A 46 -7.64 31.74 -6.70
CA THR A 46 -6.76 31.24 -7.75
C THR A 46 -6.14 29.90 -7.43
N ARG A 47 -6.06 29.49 -6.15
CA ARG A 47 -5.39 28.27 -5.68
C ARG A 47 -4.03 28.07 -6.37
N PRO A 48 -3.05 28.96 -6.13
CA PRO A 48 -1.76 28.92 -6.82
C PRO A 48 -0.91 27.76 -6.30
N ASP A 49 0.06 27.34 -7.12
CA ASP A 49 1.09 26.36 -6.72
C ASP A 49 2.24 27.04 -5.96
N LEU A 50 2.49 28.33 -6.25
CA LEU A 50 3.63 29.09 -5.78
C LEU A 50 3.20 30.49 -5.35
N LEU A 51 3.77 30.95 -4.24
CA LEU A 51 3.60 32.30 -3.73
C LEU A 51 4.97 32.98 -3.65
N PHE A 52 5.16 34.06 -4.37
CA PHE A 52 6.23 35.03 -4.12
C PHE A 52 5.72 36.07 -3.15
N LEU A 53 6.34 36.18 -1.99
CA LEU A 53 5.82 36.94 -0.87
C LEU A 53 6.88 37.87 -0.29
N ASP A 54 6.60 39.16 -0.27
CA ASP A 54 7.47 40.08 0.49
C ASP A 54 7.34 39.82 2.00
N VAL A 55 8.44 39.89 2.71
CA VAL A 55 8.49 39.74 4.14
C VAL A 55 7.94 41.00 4.83
N GLU A 56 8.35 42.19 4.37
CA GLU A 56 7.97 43.47 4.95
C GLU A 56 6.80 44.07 4.17
N MET A 57 5.61 43.95 4.70
CA MET A 57 4.41 44.58 4.19
C MET A 57 3.72 45.40 5.30
N PRO A 58 2.99 46.48 4.98
CA PRO A 58 2.22 47.25 5.95
C PRO A 58 1.19 46.34 6.67
N GLN A 59 1.01 46.60 7.98
CA GLN A 59 0.03 45.96 8.87
C GLN A 59 0.33 44.49 9.21
N VAL A 60 0.60 43.62 8.23
CA VAL A 60 0.85 42.18 8.46
C VAL A 60 2.12 41.77 7.71
N ARG A 61 3.09 41.26 8.41
CA ARG A 61 4.32 40.73 7.80
C ARG A 61 4.00 39.49 6.92
N GLY A 62 4.75 39.32 5.83
CA GLY A 62 4.64 38.16 4.96
C GLY A 62 4.83 36.82 5.69
N THR A 63 5.72 36.74 6.66
CA THR A 63 5.92 35.54 7.49
C THR A 63 4.67 35.19 8.30
N ALA A 64 3.98 36.18 8.85
CA ALA A 64 2.71 35.98 9.57
C ALA A 64 1.58 35.56 8.62
N LEU A 65 1.52 36.15 7.42
CA LEU A 65 0.59 35.69 6.37
C LEU A 65 0.85 34.22 6.02
N ALA A 66 2.11 33.86 5.73
CA ALA A 66 2.53 32.51 5.39
C ALA A 66 2.11 31.47 6.44
N ALA A 67 2.35 31.79 7.74
CA ALA A 67 1.96 30.93 8.86
C ALA A 67 0.44 30.78 9.03
N SER A 68 -0.35 31.74 8.54
CA SER A 68 -1.82 31.75 8.67
C SER A 68 -2.54 31.04 7.52
N LEU A 69 -1.84 30.62 6.46
CA LEU A 69 -2.47 29.95 5.31
C LEU A 69 -2.88 28.51 5.68
N PRO A 70 -4.11 28.10 5.32
CA PRO A 70 -4.57 26.74 5.58
C PRO A 70 -3.89 25.72 4.66
N GLU A 71 -3.80 24.49 5.12
CA GLU A 71 -3.36 23.37 4.29
C GLU A 71 -4.47 22.89 3.31
N PRO A 72 -4.17 22.45 2.09
CA PRO A 72 -2.82 22.50 1.48
C PRO A 72 -2.44 23.90 1.03
N ARG A 73 -1.31 24.38 1.50
CA ARG A 73 -0.79 25.72 1.15
C ARG A 73 0.12 25.69 -0.09
N PRO A 74 0.24 26.80 -0.84
CA PRO A 74 1.19 26.93 -1.93
C PRO A 74 2.63 26.89 -1.42
N PHE A 75 3.58 26.52 -2.27
CA PHE A 75 5.00 26.71 -1.97
C PHE A 75 5.29 28.19 -1.81
N ILE A 76 6.11 28.54 -0.83
CA ILE A 76 6.39 29.93 -0.50
C ILE A 76 7.86 30.25 -0.82
N VAL A 77 8.06 31.32 -1.58
CA VAL A 77 9.34 31.93 -1.83
C VAL A 77 9.28 33.38 -1.33
N PHE A 78 10.07 33.69 -0.31
CA PHE A 78 10.14 35.06 0.16
C PHE A 78 11.00 35.91 -0.77
N ALA A 79 10.58 37.15 -1.04
CA ALA A 79 11.33 38.15 -1.80
C ALA A 79 11.40 39.44 -1.00
N THR A 80 12.58 39.84 -0.51
CA THR A 80 12.74 40.97 0.43
C THR A 80 14.03 41.76 0.19
N ALA A 81 14.08 42.98 0.70
CA ALA A 81 15.24 43.85 0.65
C ALA A 81 16.29 43.56 1.74
N TYR A 82 16.03 42.69 2.70
CA TYR A 82 16.84 42.48 3.91
C TYR A 82 17.40 41.06 4.01
N ASP A 83 18.69 40.96 4.42
CA ASP A 83 19.43 39.70 4.55
C ASP A 83 19.11 38.88 5.82
N ASN A 84 18.41 39.46 6.81
CA ASN A 84 18.39 38.93 8.19
C ASN A 84 17.22 38.00 8.49
N TYR A 85 16.34 37.65 7.51
CA TYR A 85 15.10 36.87 7.74
C TYR A 85 15.21 35.39 7.44
N GLY A 86 16.40 34.84 7.21
CA GLY A 86 16.60 33.42 6.91
C GLY A 86 16.07 32.48 7.99
N LEU A 87 16.08 32.86 9.26
CA LEU A 87 15.57 32.10 10.40
C LEU A 87 14.04 32.09 10.43
N ASP A 88 13.37 33.19 10.11
CA ASP A 88 11.91 33.28 10.06
C ASP A 88 11.31 32.50 8.85
N ALA A 89 12.05 32.45 7.75
CA ALA A 89 11.68 31.64 6.58
C ALA A 89 11.72 30.13 6.87
N ILE A 90 12.67 29.68 7.70
CA ILE A 90 12.77 28.29 8.15
C ILE A 90 11.57 27.91 9.03
N ALA A 91 11.08 28.82 9.87
CA ALA A 91 9.96 28.57 10.78
C ALA A 91 8.63 28.30 10.08
N VAL A 92 8.48 28.73 8.82
CA VAL A 92 7.25 28.54 8.01
C VAL A 92 7.44 27.57 6.85
N ASP A 93 8.52 26.78 6.83
CA ASP A 93 8.89 25.82 5.77
C ASP A 93 8.87 26.46 4.35
N ALA A 94 9.46 27.65 4.23
CA ALA A 94 9.60 28.31 2.94
C ALA A 94 10.50 27.50 1.99
N THR A 95 10.17 27.51 0.71
CA THR A 95 10.94 26.77 -0.30
C THR A 95 12.26 27.45 -0.59
N ASP A 96 12.28 28.77 -0.64
CA ASP A 96 13.51 29.56 -0.86
C ASP A 96 13.32 31.02 -0.42
N TYR A 97 14.41 31.77 -0.55
CA TYR A 97 14.52 33.18 -0.18
C TYR A 97 15.27 33.96 -1.27
N LEU A 98 14.69 35.05 -1.75
CA LEU A 98 15.23 35.91 -2.78
C LEU A 98 15.48 37.32 -2.25
N LEU A 99 16.74 37.78 -2.34
CA LEU A 99 17.09 39.15 -2.00
C LEU A 99 16.77 40.09 -3.19
N LYS A 100 16.08 41.18 -2.94
CA LYS A 100 15.85 42.27 -3.91
C LYS A 100 17.13 43.09 -4.11
N PRO A 101 17.54 43.48 -5.33
CA PRO A 101 16.84 43.17 -6.58
C PRO A 101 17.05 41.73 -7.06
N VAL A 102 15.97 41.02 -7.37
CA VAL A 102 16.02 39.62 -7.78
C VAL A 102 16.76 39.46 -9.10
N SER A 103 17.80 38.63 -9.11
CA SER A 103 18.55 38.30 -10.32
C SER A 103 17.93 37.11 -11.05
N ARG A 104 18.05 37.07 -12.40
CA ARG A 104 17.58 35.93 -13.22
C ARG A 104 18.22 34.60 -12.78
N ALA A 105 19.52 34.62 -12.50
CA ALA A 105 20.25 33.41 -12.09
C ALA A 105 19.72 32.83 -10.77
N LYS A 106 19.48 33.68 -9.78
CA LYS A 106 18.95 33.25 -8.48
C LYS A 106 17.50 32.75 -8.62
N LEU A 107 16.66 33.45 -9.38
CA LEU A 107 15.29 33.04 -9.67
C LEU A 107 15.25 31.67 -10.35
N ALA A 108 16.13 31.42 -11.32
CA ALA A 108 16.21 30.11 -12.00
C ALA A 108 16.51 28.97 -11.01
N VAL A 109 17.48 29.13 -10.13
CA VAL A 109 17.82 28.14 -9.07
C VAL A 109 16.63 27.91 -8.13
N THR A 110 15.94 28.97 -7.73
CA THR A 110 14.76 28.90 -6.88
C THR A 110 13.63 28.14 -7.57
N LEU A 111 13.36 28.42 -8.85
CA LEU A 111 12.34 27.71 -9.61
C LEU A 111 12.67 26.22 -9.81
N ASP A 112 13.95 25.87 -9.97
CA ASP A 112 14.37 24.45 -10.01
C ASP A 112 14.05 23.72 -8.70
N ARG A 113 14.23 24.36 -7.55
CA ARG A 113 13.84 23.83 -6.25
C ARG A 113 12.32 23.65 -6.12
N VAL A 114 11.57 24.66 -6.60
CA VAL A 114 10.10 24.60 -6.60
C VAL A 114 9.60 23.44 -7.50
N ARG A 115 10.19 23.29 -8.71
CA ARG A 115 9.86 22.19 -9.64
C ARG A 115 10.13 20.83 -8.99
N ALA A 116 11.27 20.66 -8.35
CA ALA A 116 11.63 19.42 -7.67
C ALA A 116 10.63 19.09 -6.53
N ARG A 117 10.26 20.08 -5.70
CA ARG A 117 9.27 19.90 -4.63
C ARG A 117 7.86 19.58 -5.19
N LEU A 118 7.41 20.27 -6.24
CA LEU A 118 6.13 20.00 -6.91
C LEU A 118 6.08 18.59 -7.49
N ALA A 119 7.15 18.16 -8.16
CA ALA A 119 7.25 16.80 -8.70
C ALA A 119 7.14 15.75 -7.58
N THR A 120 7.87 15.94 -6.48
CA THR A 120 7.81 15.04 -5.32
C THR A 120 6.40 15.00 -4.71
N GLN A 121 5.75 16.15 -4.55
CA GLN A 121 4.39 16.24 -4.01
C GLN A 121 3.36 15.54 -4.91
N THR A 122 3.49 15.69 -6.25
CA THR A 122 2.62 15.01 -7.20
C THR A 122 2.78 13.49 -7.11
N VAL A 123 4.02 12.99 -7.14
CA VAL A 123 4.30 11.56 -6.97
C VAL A 123 3.73 11.02 -5.65
N GLN A 124 3.88 11.77 -4.57
CA GLN A 124 3.34 11.36 -3.27
C GLN A 124 1.81 11.30 -3.27
N ARG A 125 1.13 12.25 -3.91
CA ARG A 125 -0.34 12.22 -4.07
C ARG A 125 -0.79 11.01 -4.91
N ASP A 126 -0.10 10.71 -6.00
CA ASP A 126 -0.40 9.57 -6.85
C ASP A 126 -0.21 8.24 -6.11
N ILE A 127 0.84 8.13 -5.28
CA ILE A 127 1.06 6.97 -4.42
C ILE A 127 -0.08 6.81 -3.40
N VAL A 128 -0.51 7.90 -2.74
CA VAL A 128 -1.63 7.86 -1.80
C VAL A 128 -2.92 7.43 -2.51
N ALA A 129 -3.20 7.96 -3.70
CA ALA A 129 -4.36 7.55 -4.49
C ALA A 129 -4.30 6.07 -4.90
N ALA A 130 -3.13 5.59 -5.35
CA ALA A 130 -2.92 4.18 -5.67
C ALA A 130 -3.13 3.26 -4.45
N THR A 131 -2.64 3.68 -3.27
CA THR A 131 -2.84 2.96 -2.00
C THR A 131 -4.33 2.84 -1.66
N GLN A 132 -5.10 3.92 -1.84
CA GLN A 132 -6.54 3.90 -1.62
C GLN A 132 -7.25 2.94 -2.58
N VAL A 133 -6.90 2.95 -3.86
CA VAL A 133 -7.48 2.01 -4.83
C VAL A 133 -7.14 0.57 -4.45
N GLN A 134 -5.89 0.27 -4.11
CA GLN A 134 -5.47 -1.06 -3.71
C GLN A 134 -6.22 -1.54 -2.45
N SER A 135 -6.45 -0.67 -1.47
CA SER A 135 -7.18 -1.03 -0.25
C SER A 135 -8.64 -1.47 -0.49
N TYR A 136 -9.26 -1.02 -1.58
CA TYR A 136 -10.59 -1.51 -1.99
C TYR A 136 -10.56 -2.89 -2.67
N MET A 137 -9.39 -3.31 -3.19
CA MET A 137 -9.23 -4.63 -3.81
C MET A 137 -8.98 -5.73 -2.78
N TRP A 138 -8.55 -5.37 -1.58
CA TRP A 138 -8.42 -6.31 -0.46
C TRP A 138 -9.74 -6.48 0.27
N PRO A 139 -10.08 -7.70 0.70
CA PRO A 139 -11.28 -7.91 1.48
C PRO A 139 -11.18 -7.12 2.80
N GLY A 140 -12.11 -6.18 3.03
CA GLY A 140 -12.16 -5.40 4.27
C GLY A 140 -12.44 -6.29 5.51
N SER A 141 -13.09 -7.44 5.30
CA SER A 141 -13.26 -8.53 6.24
C SER A 141 -13.35 -9.84 5.48
N LEU A 142 -12.77 -10.90 6.01
CA LEU A 142 -12.92 -12.22 5.42
C LEU A 142 -14.35 -12.74 5.62
N PRO A 143 -14.89 -13.49 4.65
CA PRO A 143 -16.20 -14.10 4.77
C PRO A 143 -16.21 -15.15 5.88
N ARG A 144 -17.38 -15.37 6.47
CA ARG A 144 -17.58 -16.49 7.42
C ARG A 144 -17.68 -17.80 6.63
N ILE A 145 -16.86 -18.76 7.00
CA ILE A 145 -16.87 -20.12 6.47
C ILE A 145 -17.39 -21.06 7.55
N GLU A 146 -18.45 -21.77 7.29
CA GLU A 146 -19.04 -22.70 8.26
C GLU A 146 -18.02 -23.79 8.67
N GLY A 147 -17.82 -23.95 9.97
CA GLY A 147 -16.85 -24.90 10.53
C GLY A 147 -15.39 -24.43 10.52
N PHE A 148 -15.11 -23.19 10.10
CA PHE A 148 -13.77 -22.63 10.05
C PHE A 148 -13.73 -21.20 10.58
N ASP A 149 -12.67 -20.89 11.34
CA ASP A 149 -12.31 -19.54 11.76
C ASP A 149 -11.15 -19.07 10.88
N CYS A 150 -11.40 -17.99 10.13
CA CYS A 150 -10.46 -17.45 9.14
C CYS A 150 -10.12 -16.01 9.45
N ALA A 151 -8.85 -15.68 9.43
CA ALA A 151 -8.37 -14.31 9.57
C ALA A 151 -7.17 -14.04 8.66
N ALA A 152 -7.03 -12.80 8.24
CA ALA A 152 -5.81 -12.30 7.61
C ALA A 152 -5.46 -10.95 8.20
N ALA A 153 -4.17 -10.66 8.29
CA ALA A 153 -3.67 -9.37 8.72
C ALA A 153 -2.43 -9.01 7.90
N SER A 154 -2.34 -7.75 7.49
CA SER A 154 -1.25 -7.23 6.68
C SER A 154 -0.69 -5.95 7.29
N LEU A 155 0.62 -5.78 7.19
CA LEU A 155 1.38 -4.60 7.58
C LEU A 155 2.20 -4.14 6.38
N PRO A 156 1.69 -3.22 5.56
CA PRO A 156 2.40 -2.73 4.39
C PRO A 156 3.62 -1.88 4.82
N ALA A 157 4.72 -2.07 4.11
CA ALA A 157 5.96 -1.33 4.35
C ALA A 157 5.90 0.10 3.78
N ARG A 158 5.28 0.29 2.62
CA ARG A 158 5.21 1.57 1.88
C ARG A 158 3.89 1.70 1.15
N GLY A 159 2.89 2.31 1.70
CA GLY A 159 1.64 2.65 1.03
C GLY A 159 1.07 1.56 0.09
N VAL A 160 1.58 1.45 -1.14
CA VAL A 160 1.22 0.38 -2.10
C VAL A 160 2.13 -0.82 -1.87
N GLY A 161 1.57 -1.98 -1.53
CA GLY A 161 2.28 -3.22 -1.24
C GLY A 161 2.24 -4.24 -2.39
N GLY A 162 3.23 -5.17 -2.38
CA GLY A 162 3.27 -6.36 -3.23
C GLY A 162 2.44 -7.51 -2.70
N ASP A 163 2.20 -7.56 -1.40
CA ASP A 163 1.39 -8.57 -0.76
C ASP A 163 -0.08 -8.47 -1.18
N PHE A 164 -0.72 -9.62 -1.35
CA PHE A 164 -2.16 -9.71 -1.62
C PHE A 164 -2.74 -10.99 -1.04
N TYR A 165 -4.00 -10.94 -0.61
CA TYR A 165 -4.73 -12.11 -0.14
C TYR A 165 -6.21 -12.00 -0.49
N ASP A 166 -6.88 -13.16 -0.55
CA ASP A 166 -8.32 -13.22 -0.73
C ASP A 166 -8.87 -14.54 -0.19
N VAL A 167 -10.15 -14.50 0.26
CA VAL A 167 -10.93 -15.68 0.60
C VAL A 167 -12.31 -15.48 0.01
N PHE A 168 -12.69 -16.34 -0.91
CA PHE A 168 -13.89 -16.13 -1.72
C PHE A 168 -14.64 -17.42 -2.02
N PRO A 169 -15.99 -17.36 -2.21
CA PRO A 169 -16.77 -18.52 -2.59
C PRO A 169 -16.52 -18.90 -4.05
N ILE A 170 -16.46 -20.19 -4.31
CA ILE A 170 -16.40 -20.79 -5.65
C ILE A 170 -17.74 -21.47 -5.92
N ALA A 171 -18.32 -21.21 -7.10
CA ALA A 171 -19.56 -21.88 -7.50
C ALA A 171 -19.34 -23.40 -7.64
N SER A 172 -20.17 -24.22 -7.01
CA SER A 172 -20.16 -25.67 -7.17
C SER A 172 -20.87 -26.06 -8.44
N GLU A 173 -20.34 -27.06 -9.20
CA GLU A 173 -20.98 -27.61 -10.39
C GLU A 173 -22.31 -28.38 -10.08
N ALA A 174 -22.42 -28.92 -8.89
CA ALA A 174 -23.68 -29.51 -8.44
C ALA A 174 -24.63 -28.36 -8.14
N GLY A 175 -25.68 -28.19 -8.94
CA GLY A 175 -26.72 -27.17 -8.75
C GLY A 175 -27.37 -27.18 -7.36
N ASP A 176 -26.53 -27.00 -6.36
CA ASP A 176 -26.84 -26.90 -4.94
C ASP A 176 -27.50 -25.54 -4.64
N ALA A 177 -28.75 -25.44 -5.10
CA ALA A 177 -29.75 -24.74 -4.34
C ALA A 177 -29.96 -25.54 -3.02
N SER A 178 -28.94 -25.62 -2.17
CA SER A 178 -29.20 -25.91 -0.76
C SER A 178 -30.04 -24.74 -0.24
N ASP A 179 -31.10 -25.02 0.47
CA ASP A 179 -32.15 -24.10 0.95
C ASP A 179 -31.62 -22.87 1.75
N ALA A 180 -30.31 -22.66 1.82
CA ALA A 180 -29.67 -21.58 2.59
C ALA A 180 -28.66 -20.72 1.80
N GLY A 181 -28.37 -20.96 0.51
CA GLY A 181 -27.45 -20.11 -0.26
C GLY A 181 -25.98 -20.09 0.24
N VAL A 182 -25.54 -21.08 1.02
CA VAL A 182 -24.20 -21.13 1.62
C VAL A 182 -23.24 -21.85 0.68
N ALA A 183 -22.14 -21.18 0.29
CA ALA A 183 -21.12 -21.80 -0.54
C ALA A 183 -20.43 -22.94 0.20
N SER A 184 -20.30 -24.09 -0.47
CA SER A 184 -19.62 -25.28 0.08
C SER A 184 -18.14 -25.37 -0.31
N VAL A 185 -17.71 -24.59 -1.30
CA VAL A 185 -16.33 -24.56 -1.81
C VAL A 185 -15.78 -23.14 -1.74
N TRP A 186 -14.58 -23.01 -1.22
CA TRP A 186 -13.93 -21.72 -0.97
C TRP A 186 -12.53 -21.66 -1.56
N GLY A 187 -12.23 -20.54 -2.24
CA GLY A 187 -10.88 -20.20 -2.66
C GLY A 187 -10.14 -19.46 -1.53
N ILE A 188 -8.89 -19.83 -1.32
CA ILE A 188 -7.96 -19.19 -0.38
C ILE A 188 -6.73 -18.80 -1.16
N LEU A 189 -6.38 -17.54 -1.17
CA LEU A 189 -5.26 -16.97 -1.92
C LEU A 189 -4.40 -16.11 -0.99
N LEU A 190 -3.09 -16.27 -1.06
CA LEU A 190 -2.10 -15.36 -0.48
C LEU A 190 -0.92 -15.32 -1.44
N GLY A 191 -0.32 -14.16 -1.63
CA GLY A 191 0.89 -14.04 -2.47
C GLY A 191 1.61 -12.73 -2.24
N ASP A 192 2.79 -12.65 -2.84
CA ASP A 192 3.65 -11.48 -2.88
C ASP A 192 4.20 -11.28 -4.29
N ALA A 193 4.16 -10.04 -4.78
CA ALA A 193 4.67 -9.65 -6.09
C ALA A 193 6.07 -9.05 -5.99
N SER A 194 6.97 -9.52 -6.84
CA SER A 194 8.36 -9.08 -6.89
C SER A 194 8.52 -7.57 -7.05
N GLY A 195 9.42 -6.99 -6.26
CA GLY A 195 9.71 -5.56 -6.24
C GLY A 195 8.92 -4.83 -5.16
N LYS A 196 8.88 -3.48 -5.24
CA LYS A 196 8.24 -2.64 -4.21
C LYS A 196 7.42 -1.51 -4.83
N GLY A 197 6.44 -1.02 -4.09
CA GLY A 197 5.63 0.13 -4.47
C GLY A 197 4.63 -0.16 -5.58
N VAL A 198 4.24 0.88 -6.34
CA VAL A 198 3.14 0.82 -7.32
C VAL A 198 3.29 -0.30 -8.33
N ALA A 199 4.51 -0.58 -8.79
CA ALA A 199 4.73 -1.62 -9.79
C ALA A 199 4.45 -3.04 -9.24
N ALA A 200 4.88 -3.35 -8.01
CA ALA A 200 4.55 -4.60 -7.34
C ALA A 200 3.03 -4.71 -7.09
N GLY A 201 2.40 -3.62 -6.61
CA GLY A 201 0.95 -3.57 -6.40
C GLY A 201 0.11 -3.83 -7.66
N LEU A 202 0.58 -3.38 -8.84
CA LEU A 202 -0.09 -3.67 -10.11
C LEU A 202 0.00 -5.16 -10.48
N VAL A 203 1.17 -5.80 -10.28
CA VAL A 203 1.34 -7.24 -10.51
C VAL A 203 0.48 -8.04 -9.52
N ALA A 204 0.52 -7.69 -8.23
CA ALA A 204 -0.31 -8.30 -7.19
C ALA A 204 -1.79 -8.26 -7.55
N SER A 205 -2.31 -7.07 -7.90
CA SER A 205 -3.71 -6.88 -8.30
C SER A 205 -4.07 -7.69 -9.56
N ALA A 206 -3.15 -7.76 -10.54
CA ALA A 206 -3.37 -8.52 -11.76
C ALA A 206 -3.40 -10.03 -11.51
N VAL A 207 -2.55 -10.57 -10.65
CA VAL A 207 -2.55 -11.98 -10.25
C VAL A 207 -3.80 -12.31 -9.45
N GLN A 208 -4.14 -11.52 -8.43
CA GLN A 208 -5.35 -11.70 -7.63
C GLN A 208 -6.60 -11.74 -8.49
N ALA A 209 -6.77 -10.78 -9.41
CA ALA A 209 -7.93 -10.72 -10.27
C ALA A 209 -8.04 -11.94 -11.21
N ARG A 210 -6.89 -12.41 -11.78
CA ARG A 210 -6.86 -13.58 -12.65
C ARG A 210 -7.26 -14.85 -11.89
N VAL A 211 -6.66 -15.10 -10.73
CA VAL A 211 -6.96 -16.27 -9.90
C VAL A 211 -8.43 -16.26 -9.50
N ASN A 212 -8.93 -15.14 -8.99
CA ASN A 212 -10.32 -15.01 -8.54
C ASN A 212 -11.31 -15.25 -9.68
N THR A 213 -11.08 -14.64 -10.85
CA THR A 213 -11.94 -14.81 -12.03
C THR A 213 -11.90 -16.22 -12.57
N ALA A 214 -10.71 -16.81 -12.73
CA ALA A 214 -10.56 -18.17 -13.24
C ALA A 214 -11.19 -19.20 -12.30
N ALA A 215 -11.03 -19.04 -10.98
CA ALA A 215 -11.61 -19.91 -9.97
C ALA A 215 -13.14 -19.95 -10.00
N ARG A 216 -13.77 -18.80 -10.28
CA ARG A 216 -15.23 -18.67 -10.30
C ARG A 216 -15.86 -19.14 -11.62
N LEU A 217 -15.14 -19.04 -12.75
CA LEU A 217 -15.72 -19.23 -14.08
C LEU A 217 -15.26 -20.50 -14.77
N ALA A 218 -14.04 -20.98 -14.51
CA ALA A 218 -13.41 -21.99 -15.35
C ALA A 218 -13.52 -23.43 -14.81
N HIS A 219 -14.00 -23.65 -13.60
CA HIS A 219 -14.11 -24.99 -12.96
C HIS A 219 -12.82 -25.84 -13.06
N LEU A 220 -11.66 -25.17 -13.11
CA LEU A 220 -10.36 -25.82 -13.21
C LEU A 220 -9.90 -26.37 -11.85
N LYS A 221 -9.15 -27.47 -11.87
CA LYS A 221 -8.43 -27.89 -10.68
C LYS A 221 -7.38 -26.85 -10.30
N PRO A 222 -7.04 -26.69 -9.01
CA PRO A 222 -6.09 -25.67 -8.57
C PRO A 222 -4.77 -25.65 -9.36
N ALA A 223 -4.20 -26.82 -9.66
CA ALA A 223 -2.95 -26.91 -10.41
C ALA A 223 -3.09 -26.46 -11.89
N GLU A 224 -4.20 -26.76 -12.52
CA GLU A 224 -4.51 -26.34 -13.89
C GLU A 224 -4.75 -24.83 -13.95
N LEU A 225 -5.48 -24.28 -12.97
CA LEU A 225 -5.73 -22.86 -12.83
C LEU A 225 -4.42 -22.08 -12.66
N MET A 226 -3.57 -22.51 -11.73
CA MET A 226 -2.28 -21.83 -11.49
C MET A 226 -1.36 -21.93 -12.70
N THR A 227 -1.40 -23.03 -13.46
CA THR A 227 -0.67 -23.16 -14.74
C THR A 227 -1.17 -22.16 -15.80
N ALA A 228 -2.49 -21.95 -15.89
CA ALA A 228 -3.05 -20.96 -16.80
C ALA A 228 -2.68 -19.53 -16.39
N VAL A 229 -2.78 -19.21 -15.10
CA VAL A 229 -2.39 -17.89 -14.55
C VAL A 229 -0.91 -17.61 -14.75
N ASP A 230 -0.03 -18.59 -14.51
CA ASP A 230 1.42 -18.47 -14.75
C ASP A 230 1.74 -18.05 -16.17
N ARG A 231 1.12 -18.74 -17.16
CA ARG A 231 1.30 -18.42 -18.58
C ARG A 231 0.86 -16.99 -18.91
N ASP A 232 -0.28 -16.56 -18.36
CA ASP A 232 -0.82 -15.22 -18.60
C ASP A 232 0.04 -14.14 -17.94
N VAL A 233 0.55 -14.39 -16.73
CA VAL A 233 1.47 -13.45 -16.05
C VAL A 233 2.77 -13.34 -16.83
N LEU A 234 3.37 -14.45 -17.22
CA LEU A 234 4.60 -14.47 -18.01
C LEU A 234 4.46 -13.71 -19.33
N ALA A 235 3.33 -13.90 -20.03
CA ALA A 235 3.06 -13.21 -21.29
C ALA A 235 2.85 -11.70 -21.14
N THR A 236 2.46 -11.23 -19.95
CA THR A 236 2.16 -9.80 -19.70
C THR A 236 3.28 -9.05 -18.99
N THR A 237 4.25 -9.74 -18.39
CA THR A 237 5.35 -9.15 -17.61
C THR A 237 6.73 -9.34 -18.23
N ASP A 238 6.83 -10.00 -19.38
CA ASP A 238 8.09 -10.33 -20.09
C ASP A 238 9.15 -11.05 -19.22
N GLY A 239 8.71 -11.69 -18.11
CA GLY A 239 9.59 -12.38 -17.15
C GLY A 239 10.37 -11.44 -16.21
N ALA A 240 10.26 -10.12 -16.38
CA ALA A 240 10.94 -9.16 -15.51
C ALA A 240 10.26 -8.99 -14.14
N ARG A 241 8.99 -9.39 -14.04
CA ARG A 241 8.18 -9.30 -12.83
C ARG A 241 7.41 -10.59 -12.64
N TYR A 242 7.40 -11.09 -11.42
CA TYR A 242 6.79 -12.34 -11.04
C TYR A 242 6.07 -12.18 -9.69
N ALA A 243 5.29 -13.17 -9.32
CA ALA A 243 4.68 -13.21 -7.99
C ALA A 243 4.80 -14.63 -7.40
N THR A 244 5.12 -14.71 -6.12
CA THR A 244 4.92 -15.93 -5.36
C THR A 244 3.49 -15.99 -4.87
N ALA A 245 2.87 -17.18 -4.88
CA ALA A 245 1.50 -17.29 -4.40
C ALA A 245 1.18 -18.71 -3.93
N ILE A 246 0.28 -18.81 -2.96
CA ILE A 246 -0.49 -20.03 -2.70
C ILE A 246 -1.92 -19.85 -3.18
N TYR A 247 -2.47 -20.91 -3.76
CA TYR A 247 -3.90 -20.97 -4.06
C TYR A 247 -4.45 -22.30 -3.56
N GLY A 248 -5.42 -22.23 -2.65
CA GLY A 248 -6.10 -23.38 -2.05
C GLY A 248 -7.59 -23.40 -2.37
N VAL A 249 -8.13 -24.58 -2.59
CA VAL A 249 -9.57 -24.83 -2.70
C VAL A 249 -9.98 -25.69 -1.51
N LEU A 250 -10.81 -25.14 -0.65
CA LEU A 250 -11.36 -25.79 0.55
C LEU A 250 -12.80 -26.22 0.28
N ASP A 251 -13.06 -27.53 0.28
CA ASP A 251 -14.39 -28.10 0.36
C ASP A 251 -14.76 -28.30 1.84
N ILE A 252 -15.73 -27.53 2.33
CA ILE A 252 -16.15 -27.57 3.73
C ILE A 252 -16.93 -28.83 4.11
N ARG A 253 -17.54 -29.51 3.15
CA ARG A 253 -18.31 -30.73 3.40
C ARG A 253 -17.39 -31.91 3.76
N SER A 254 -16.28 -32.03 3.03
CA SER A 254 -15.26 -33.05 3.25
C SER A 254 -14.14 -32.58 4.18
N SER A 255 -14.07 -31.28 4.47
CA SER A 255 -12.94 -30.58 5.13
C SER A 255 -11.61 -30.82 4.40
N GLN A 256 -11.67 -30.95 3.09
CA GLN A 256 -10.51 -31.23 2.25
C GLN A 256 -10.01 -29.92 1.63
N LEU A 257 -8.72 -29.63 1.83
CA LEU A 257 -8.01 -28.54 1.18
C LEU A 257 -7.11 -29.12 0.09
N THR A 258 -7.24 -28.63 -1.14
CA THR A 258 -6.28 -28.84 -2.23
C THR A 258 -5.53 -27.54 -2.46
N LEU A 259 -4.19 -27.52 -2.25
CA LEU A 259 -3.37 -26.32 -2.26
C LEU A 259 -2.23 -26.45 -3.27
N VAL A 260 -2.03 -25.41 -4.05
CA VAL A 260 -0.85 -25.18 -4.91
C VAL A 260 0.01 -24.10 -4.27
N ASN A 261 1.32 -24.32 -4.22
CA ASN A 261 2.29 -23.33 -3.77
C ASN A 261 3.22 -22.98 -4.94
N ALA A 262 3.04 -21.80 -5.50
CA ALA A 262 3.82 -21.26 -6.61
C ALA A 262 5.01 -20.43 -6.09
N GLY A 263 6.07 -21.10 -5.62
CA GLY A 263 7.31 -20.49 -5.15
C GLY A 263 7.18 -19.64 -3.89
N HIS A 264 6.07 -19.75 -3.16
CA HIS A 264 5.82 -19.01 -1.93
C HIS A 264 6.42 -19.71 -0.71
N PRO A 265 6.67 -18.99 0.43
CA PRO A 265 7.05 -19.64 1.67
C PRO A 265 6.14 -20.84 2.01
N ALA A 266 6.70 -21.80 2.72
CA ALA A 266 5.97 -23.02 3.04
C ALA A 266 4.76 -22.73 3.93
N VAL A 267 3.59 -23.31 3.60
CA VAL A 267 2.38 -23.18 4.42
C VAL A 267 2.47 -24.15 5.60
N LEU A 268 2.35 -23.62 6.80
CA LEU A 268 2.40 -24.40 8.03
C LEU A 268 1.01 -24.98 8.33
N VAL A 269 0.95 -26.27 8.60
CA VAL A 269 -0.25 -26.98 9.01
C VAL A 269 0.03 -27.69 10.33
N LEU A 270 -0.55 -27.15 11.40
CA LEU A 270 -0.34 -27.68 12.75
C LEU A 270 -1.45 -28.67 13.13
N PRO A 271 -1.07 -29.77 13.79
CA PRO A 271 0.28 -30.10 14.23
C PRO A 271 1.14 -30.73 13.11
N GLY A 272 2.39 -30.24 13.02
CA GLY A 272 3.51 -31.03 12.47
C GLY A 272 3.64 -31.19 10.96
N GLN A 273 2.99 -30.39 10.08
CA GLN A 273 3.17 -30.46 8.63
C GLN A 273 3.54 -29.11 8.02
N SER A 274 4.40 -29.11 7.01
CA SER A 274 4.76 -27.94 6.19
C SER A 274 4.56 -28.27 4.72
N LEU A 275 3.86 -27.41 3.99
CA LEU A 275 3.53 -27.59 2.56
C LEU A 275 4.47 -26.71 1.73
N ALA A 276 5.53 -27.32 1.22
CA ALA A 276 6.54 -26.64 0.41
C ALA A 276 6.00 -26.23 -0.97
N ALA A 277 6.80 -25.46 -1.72
CA ALA A 277 6.49 -25.07 -3.09
C ALA A 277 6.25 -26.29 -3.99
N THR A 278 5.24 -26.22 -4.86
CA THR A 278 4.84 -27.25 -5.82
C THR A 278 5.15 -26.85 -7.26
N GLY A 279 5.71 -25.66 -7.45
CA GLY A 279 6.14 -25.08 -8.71
C GLY A 279 6.89 -23.77 -8.49
N PRO A 280 7.39 -23.13 -9.56
CA PRO A 280 8.08 -21.85 -9.47
C PRO A 280 7.11 -20.70 -9.18
N ALA A 281 7.63 -19.50 -8.92
CA ALA A 281 6.85 -18.28 -8.85
C ALA A 281 6.14 -18.01 -10.20
N LEU A 282 4.94 -17.44 -10.14
CA LEU A 282 4.11 -17.11 -11.29
C LEU A 282 4.76 -16.02 -12.16
N GLY A 283 4.92 -16.29 -13.45
CA GLY A 283 5.51 -15.35 -14.40
C GLY A 283 7.03 -15.26 -14.34
N LEU A 284 7.71 -16.10 -13.56
CA LEU A 284 9.18 -16.12 -13.49
C LEU A 284 9.78 -16.93 -14.63
N ILE A 285 9.27 -18.13 -14.85
CA ILE A 285 9.68 -19.04 -15.93
C ILE A 285 8.44 -19.82 -16.38
N GLU A 286 8.44 -20.30 -17.62
CA GLU A 286 7.35 -21.15 -18.09
C GLU A 286 7.31 -22.45 -17.26
N ALA A 287 6.36 -22.53 -16.33
CA ALA A 287 6.13 -23.71 -15.52
C ALA A 287 5.29 -24.70 -16.29
N GLY A 288 5.80 -25.80 -16.77
CA GLY A 288 5.04 -26.80 -17.51
C GLY A 288 3.73 -27.21 -16.80
N ARG A 289 3.82 -27.59 -15.52
CA ARG A 289 2.65 -27.90 -14.64
C ARG A 289 3.00 -27.67 -13.18
N PHE A 290 2.03 -27.15 -12.43
CA PHE A 290 2.12 -27.10 -10.97
C PHE A 290 1.68 -28.43 -10.36
N GLY A 291 2.31 -28.82 -9.25
CA GLY A 291 1.81 -29.86 -8.36
C GLY A 291 0.76 -29.31 -7.38
N SER A 292 0.19 -30.17 -6.56
CA SER A 292 -0.71 -29.76 -5.47
C SER A 292 -0.53 -30.65 -4.24
N HIS A 293 -0.73 -30.07 -3.07
CA HIS A 293 -0.90 -30.78 -1.81
C HIS A 293 -2.38 -31.03 -1.56
N SER A 294 -2.68 -32.11 -0.85
CA SER A 294 -4.04 -32.45 -0.43
C SER A 294 -4.03 -32.73 1.07
N VAL A 295 -4.73 -31.91 1.84
CA VAL A 295 -4.73 -31.97 3.29
C VAL A 295 -6.15 -31.96 3.82
N ARG A 296 -6.43 -32.82 4.79
CA ARG A 296 -7.71 -32.82 5.51
C ARG A 296 -7.59 -31.97 6.77
N LEU A 297 -8.38 -30.91 6.84
CA LEU A 297 -8.41 -30.01 7.99
C LEU A 297 -9.39 -30.57 9.05
N THR A 298 -8.89 -31.36 9.98
CA THR A 298 -9.67 -31.88 11.11
C THR A 298 -9.84 -30.81 12.19
N PRO A 299 -10.86 -30.93 13.09
CA PRO A 299 -11.03 -30.00 14.20
C PRO A 299 -9.74 -29.79 14.99
N GLY A 300 -9.39 -28.51 15.21
CA GLY A 300 -8.14 -28.12 15.88
C GLY A 300 -6.93 -28.00 14.93
N THR A 301 -7.05 -28.37 13.66
CA THR A 301 -6.02 -28.09 12.66
C THR A 301 -5.93 -26.59 12.43
N LEU A 302 -4.72 -26.05 12.47
CA LEU A 302 -4.39 -24.66 12.17
C LEU A 302 -3.51 -24.60 10.92
N LEU A 303 -3.99 -23.92 9.88
CA LEU A 303 -3.21 -23.61 8.69
C LEU A 303 -2.76 -22.16 8.77
N VAL A 304 -1.46 -21.90 8.59
CA VAL A 304 -0.89 -20.57 8.57
C VAL A 304 -0.07 -20.38 7.30
N ALA A 305 -0.49 -19.45 6.47
CA ALA A 305 0.24 -18.96 5.32
C ALA A 305 0.77 -17.55 5.63
N TYR A 306 1.95 -17.22 5.14
CA TYR A 306 2.61 -15.94 5.42
C TYR A 306 3.54 -15.56 4.27
N THR A 307 3.76 -14.25 4.06
CA THR A 307 4.71 -13.73 3.08
C THR A 307 6.13 -13.71 3.66
N ASP A 308 7.14 -13.67 2.80
CA ASP A 308 8.56 -13.73 3.19
C ASP A 308 8.96 -12.61 4.15
N GLY A 309 8.30 -11.43 4.07
CA GLY A 309 8.48 -10.36 5.05
C GLY A 309 8.22 -10.75 6.51
N VAL A 310 7.59 -11.92 6.78
CA VAL A 310 7.50 -12.50 8.13
C VAL A 310 8.80 -13.21 8.50
N SER A 311 9.24 -14.16 7.69
CA SER A 311 10.43 -14.98 7.99
C SER A 311 11.74 -14.22 7.78
N GLU A 312 11.80 -13.32 6.81
CA GLU A 312 12.98 -12.51 6.47
C GLU A 312 13.03 -11.17 7.21
N ALA A 313 12.07 -10.88 8.11
CA ALA A 313 12.11 -9.70 8.97
C ALA A 313 13.44 -9.62 9.71
N ARG A 314 14.11 -8.46 9.65
CA ARG A 314 15.43 -8.26 10.28
C ARG A 314 15.34 -7.34 11.48
N ASN A 315 16.11 -7.65 12.53
CA ASN A 315 16.28 -6.80 13.69
C ASN A 315 17.40 -5.75 13.47
N GLU A 316 17.68 -4.93 14.47
CA GLU A 316 18.75 -3.93 14.44
C GLU A 316 20.15 -4.53 14.31
N ALA A 317 20.34 -5.79 14.71
CA ALA A 317 21.60 -6.54 14.58
C ALA A 317 21.73 -7.29 13.22
N ASP A 318 20.74 -7.09 12.32
CA ASP A 318 20.64 -7.74 11.01
C ASP A 318 20.35 -9.26 11.05
N ASP A 319 19.92 -9.79 12.21
CA ASP A 319 19.44 -11.17 12.30
C ASP A 319 18.05 -11.29 11.67
N GLU A 320 17.79 -12.40 10.98
CA GLU A 320 16.44 -12.75 10.48
C GLU A 320 15.55 -13.33 11.59
N PHE A 321 14.24 -13.09 11.49
CA PHE A 321 13.26 -13.69 12.38
C PHE A 321 13.26 -15.22 12.23
N GLY A 322 13.14 -15.70 11.02
CA GLY A 322 13.28 -17.10 10.61
C GLY A 322 12.05 -17.96 10.94
N GLU A 323 11.91 -19.04 10.17
CA GLU A 323 10.78 -19.98 10.30
C GLU A 323 10.73 -20.67 11.66
N ALA A 324 11.88 -20.94 12.28
CA ALA A 324 11.92 -21.63 13.57
C ALA A 324 11.26 -20.81 14.69
N ARG A 325 11.52 -19.49 14.74
CA ARG A 325 10.87 -18.59 15.68
C ARG A 325 9.37 -18.45 15.39
N LEU A 326 9.02 -18.38 14.09
CA LEU A 326 7.62 -18.32 13.68
C LEU A 326 6.86 -19.58 14.13
N MET A 327 7.40 -20.74 13.87
CA MET A 327 6.81 -22.02 14.26
C MET A 327 6.58 -22.08 15.79
N GLN A 328 7.61 -21.73 16.57
CA GLN A 328 7.50 -21.72 18.04
C GLN A 328 6.43 -20.73 18.53
N LEU A 329 6.34 -19.56 17.90
CA LEU A 329 5.33 -18.56 18.22
C LEU A 329 3.92 -19.06 17.95
N ILE A 330 3.69 -19.66 16.78
CA ILE A 330 2.37 -20.17 16.36
C ILE A 330 1.95 -21.36 17.24
N GLU A 331 2.86 -22.28 17.55
CA GLU A 331 2.60 -23.38 18.48
C GLU A 331 2.13 -22.87 19.85
N GLY A 332 2.74 -21.79 20.36
CA GLY A 332 2.37 -21.16 21.62
C GLY A 332 0.98 -20.49 21.63
N CYS A 333 0.41 -20.20 20.46
CA CYS A 333 -0.89 -19.53 20.35
C CYS A 333 -1.94 -20.30 19.53
N ARG A 334 -1.66 -21.57 19.17
CA ARG A 334 -2.51 -22.36 18.26
C ARG A 334 -3.96 -22.55 18.74
N ASP A 335 -4.20 -22.51 20.04
CA ASP A 335 -5.54 -22.67 20.60
C ASP A 335 -6.38 -21.38 20.56
N ARG A 336 -5.75 -20.24 20.25
CA ARG A 336 -6.43 -18.94 20.12
C ARG A 336 -7.25 -18.85 18.83
N SER A 337 -8.03 -17.77 18.68
CA SER A 337 -8.75 -17.48 17.44
C SER A 337 -7.77 -17.21 16.29
N ALA A 338 -8.22 -17.40 15.02
CA ALA A 338 -7.42 -17.08 13.84
C ALA A 338 -6.95 -15.61 13.85
N ALA A 339 -7.81 -14.69 14.28
CA ALA A 339 -7.49 -13.28 14.41
C ALA A 339 -6.38 -13.01 15.43
N ASP A 340 -6.43 -13.68 16.60
CA ASP A 340 -5.40 -13.53 17.63
C ASP A 340 -4.06 -14.12 17.19
N VAL A 341 -4.06 -15.22 16.42
CA VAL A 341 -2.83 -15.78 15.83
C VAL A 341 -2.20 -14.78 14.87
N CYS A 342 -2.99 -14.21 13.93
CA CYS A 342 -2.51 -13.16 13.03
C CYS A 342 -1.92 -11.97 13.80
N ALA A 343 -2.66 -11.45 14.79
CA ALA A 343 -2.21 -10.32 15.62
C ALA A 343 -0.89 -10.64 16.34
N THR A 344 -0.79 -11.84 16.93
CA THR A 344 0.41 -12.29 17.62
C THR A 344 1.63 -12.33 16.70
N VAL A 345 1.47 -12.82 15.45
CA VAL A 345 2.55 -12.84 14.46
C VAL A 345 2.99 -11.41 14.10
N LEU A 346 2.03 -10.52 13.79
CA LEU A 346 2.37 -9.15 13.39
C LEU A 346 3.02 -8.36 14.54
N GLU A 347 2.55 -8.52 15.76
CA GLU A 347 3.13 -7.88 16.95
C GLU A 347 4.56 -8.38 17.22
N ALA A 348 4.80 -9.69 17.09
CA ALA A 348 6.14 -10.26 17.25
C ALA A 348 7.11 -9.72 16.20
N ILE A 349 6.67 -9.60 14.95
CA ILE A 349 7.49 -9.01 13.88
C ILE A 349 7.77 -7.52 14.14
N ARG A 350 6.77 -6.73 14.55
CA ARG A 350 6.97 -5.32 14.92
C ARG A 350 7.99 -5.18 16.04
N ALA A 351 7.85 -5.97 17.10
CA ALA A 351 8.78 -5.96 18.23
C ALA A 351 10.20 -6.38 17.83
N PHE A 352 10.33 -7.37 16.94
CA PHE A 352 11.62 -7.86 16.46
C PHE A 352 12.34 -6.85 15.56
N ARG A 353 11.60 -6.15 14.70
CA ARG A 353 12.10 -5.11 13.80
C ARG A 353 12.66 -3.88 14.54
N GLY A 354 12.12 -3.54 15.70
CA GLY A 354 12.52 -2.33 16.45
C GLY A 354 12.29 -1.05 15.64
N SER A 355 13.32 -0.19 15.58
CA SER A 355 13.30 1.11 14.87
C SER A 355 13.65 1.01 13.37
N ARG A 356 13.92 -0.17 12.84
CA ARG A 356 14.38 -0.38 11.46
C ARG A 356 13.27 -0.06 10.44
N GLN A 357 13.55 0.83 9.48
CA GLN A 357 12.56 1.35 8.52
C GLN A 357 12.59 0.70 7.13
N ASP A 358 13.72 0.08 6.73
CA ASP A 358 13.87 -0.51 5.39
C ASP A 358 13.45 -1.99 5.38
N GLN A 359 12.14 -2.24 5.25
CA GLN A 359 11.56 -3.56 5.41
C GLN A 359 10.53 -3.88 4.32
N ASP A 360 10.13 -5.14 4.23
CA ASP A 360 9.11 -5.62 3.30
C ASP A 360 7.72 -5.65 3.92
N ASP A 361 6.71 -5.79 3.06
CA ASP A 361 5.33 -6.04 3.47
C ASP A 361 5.26 -7.31 4.33
N VAL A 362 4.35 -7.36 5.29
CA VAL A 362 4.15 -8.52 6.15
C VAL A 362 2.70 -8.90 6.13
N THR A 363 2.40 -10.09 5.65
CA THR A 363 1.04 -10.60 5.64
C THR A 363 0.98 -12.01 6.20
N ALA A 364 -0.02 -12.26 7.03
CA ALA A 364 -0.35 -13.59 7.53
C ALA A 364 -1.83 -13.88 7.29
N LEU A 365 -2.14 -15.10 6.84
CA LEU A 365 -3.47 -15.64 6.65
C LEU A 365 -3.58 -16.94 7.42
N VAL A 366 -4.60 -17.05 8.25
CA VAL A 366 -4.83 -18.18 9.16
C VAL A 366 -6.20 -18.78 8.89
N VAL A 367 -6.24 -20.11 8.78
CA VAL A 367 -7.47 -20.89 8.69
C VAL A 367 -7.44 -21.97 9.77
N LYS A 368 -8.39 -21.91 10.70
CA LYS A 368 -8.52 -22.86 11.82
C LYS A 368 -9.79 -23.69 11.64
N ALA A 369 -9.65 -25.00 11.63
CA ALA A 369 -10.80 -25.90 11.60
C ALA A 369 -11.45 -25.97 13.00
N LEU A 370 -12.75 -25.67 13.07
CA LEU A 370 -13.53 -25.72 14.31
C LEU A 370 -14.24 -27.09 14.43
N GLY A 371 -14.50 -27.52 15.65
CA GLY A 371 -15.43 -28.62 15.90
C GLY A 371 -16.88 -28.20 15.58
N ARG A 372 -17.70 -29.12 15.09
CA ARG A 372 -19.09 -28.83 14.68
C ARG A 372 -19.96 -28.20 15.79
N ASP A 373 -19.55 -28.28 17.09
CA ASP A 373 -20.31 -27.75 18.22
C ASP A 373 -19.90 -26.33 18.67
N GLN A 374 -18.87 -25.70 18.08
CA GLN A 374 -18.44 -24.37 18.50
C GLN A 374 -19.03 -23.21 17.66
N GLY A 375 -19.84 -23.52 16.66
CA GLY A 375 -20.46 -22.53 15.77
C GLY A 375 -21.79 -21.92 16.28
N SER A 376 -22.34 -22.38 17.42
CA SER A 376 -23.67 -21.95 17.91
C SER A 376 -23.67 -21.12 19.18
N GLY A 377 -22.52 -20.58 19.62
CA GLY A 377 -22.38 -19.92 20.92
C GLY A 377 -22.07 -18.44 20.88
N ILE A 378 -22.71 -17.63 20.00
CA ILE A 378 -22.83 -16.19 20.25
C ILE A 378 -24.32 -15.89 20.34
N GLY A 379 -24.80 -15.94 21.60
CA GLY A 379 -26.14 -15.60 21.97
C GLY A 379 -26.48 -14.16 21.61
N ASP A 380 -27.63 -14.07 21.00
CA ASP A 380 -28.52 -12.92 21.03
C ASP A 380 -28.64 -12.42 22.48
N GLN A 381 -28.05 -11.32 22.82
CA GLN A 381 -28.38 -10.55 24.04
C GLN A 381 -28.64 -9.10 23.62
N GLY A 382 -29.93 -8.81 23.58
CA GLY A 382 -30.60 -7.60 24.02
C GLY A 382 -30.25 -6.26 23.37
#